data_173e89833ddf0ad522af048e29bfc080
#
_entry.id   173e89833ddf0ad522af048e29bfc080
#
_cell.length_a   1.000
_cell.length_b   1.000
_cell.length_c   1.000
_cell.angle_alpha   90.00
_cell.angle_beta   90.00
_cell.angle_gamma   90.00
#
_symmetry.space_group_name_H-M   'P 1'
#
loop_
_entity.id
_entity.type
_entity.pdbx_description
1 polymer ?
#
loop_
_entity_poly.entity_id
_entity_poly.type
_entity_poly.pdbx_seq_one_letter_code
_entity_poly.pdbx_strand_id
1 'polypeptide(L)'
;LKVDGDPRAAVERLAAIAAVLDRGGAPYQATLDGNEQYHYVDGALELWRRVVAEPRLARLARSVLFIEQPIRRRSALARDISLLGREIPVIIDESDDSLEAFPQARTLGYAGVSSKTCKGLYKSLINAARCAQWNREERAERYFMSGEDLTVQSGLALQQDLALVSLLGIRHVERNGHHYVNGMAAAPGTEQSAFLAAHPDLDQRSNGAVRPLIRHGMLAIGSLDCPGYASGALPEWDALPSMNVAEQTAAKSPISRLTSSGASS
;
A
#
# COMPACT_ATOMS: atom_id res chain seq x y z
N LEU A 1 -5.43 -5.57 -4.55
CA LEU A 1 -6.21 -6.73 -4.09
C LEU A 1 -5.27 -7.71 -3.40
N LYS A 2 -5.53 -8.02 -2.13
CA LYS A 2 -4.72 -9.01 -1.39
C LYS A 2 -5.03 -10.43 -1.90
N VAL A 3 -4.01 -11.26 -2.08
CA VAL A 3 -4.13 -12.68 -2.43
C VAL A 3 -3.48 -13.54 -1.36
N ASP A 4 -4.01 -14.73 -1.15
CA ASP A 4 -3.48 -15.70 -0.21
C ASP A 4 -2.61 -16.76 -0.92
N GLY A 5 -2.00 -17.66 -0.13
CA GLY A 5 -1.09 -18.69 -0.64
C GLY A 5 -1.77 -19.87 -1.36
N ASP A 6 -3.11 -19.90 -1.42
CA ASP A 6 -3.86 -20.91 -2.19
C ASP A 6 -4.35 -20.32 -3.53
N PRO A 7 -3.74 -20.68 -4.66
CA PRO A 7 -4.12 -20.14 -5.96
C PRO A 7 -5.57 -20.40 -6.36
N ARG A 8 -6.19 -21.50 -5.90
CA ARG A 8 -7.59 -21.81 -6.22
C ARG A 8 -8.56 -20.92 -5.44
N ALA A 9 -8.37 -20.80 -4.14
CA ALA A 9 -9.15 -19.93 -3.29
C ALA A 9 -9.01 -18.46 -3.71
N ALA A 10 -7.79 -18.03 -4.06
CA ALA A 10 -7.53 -16.69 -4.58
C ALA A 10 -8.30 -16.40 -5.88
N VAL A 11 -8.32 -17.33 -6.85
CA VAL A 11 -9.07 -17.18 -8.10
C VAL A 11 -10.58 -17.01 -7.84
N GLU A 12 -11.19 -17.83 -6.98
CA GLU A 12 -12.61 -17.70 -6.66
C GLU A 12 -12.94 -16.36 -6.00
N ARG A 13 -12.09 -15.90 -5.07
CA ARG A 13 -12.26 -14.60 -4.44
C ARG A 13 -12.08 -13.45 -5.45
N LEU A 14 -11.08 -13.53 -6.31
CA LEU A 14 -10.86 -12.53 -7.36
C LEU A 14 -12.04 -12.51 -8.35
N ALA A 15 -12.64 -13.67 -8.68
CA ALA A 15 -13.81 -13.73 -9.55
C ALA A 15 -15.03 -13.03 -8.92
N ALA A 16 -15.24 -13.20 -7.62
CA ALA A 16 -16.30 -12.49 -6.90
C ALA A 16 -16.07 -10.96 -6.91
N ILE A 17 -14.82 -10.51 -6.72
CA ILE A 17 -14.45 -9.08 -6.78
C ILE A 17 -14.61 -8.56 -8.21
N ALA A 18 -14.11 -9.27 -9.22
CA ALA A 18 -14.23 -8.88 -10.62
C ALA A 18 -15.69 -8.72 -11.04
N ALA A 19 -16.58 -9.61 -10.60
CA ALA A 19 -18.01 -9.50 -10.86
C ALA A 19 -18.64 -8.20 -10.29
N VAL A 20 -18.12 -7.69 -9.17
CA VAL A 20 -18.55 -6.39 -8.62
C VAL A 20 -18.02 -5.24 -9.44
N LEU A 21 -16.71 -5.23 -9.75
CA LEU A 21 -16.05 -4.18 -10.52
C LEU A 21 -16.62 -4.07 -11.93
N ASP A 22 -16.87 -5.21 -12.58
CA ASP A 22 -17.34 -5.28 -13.96
C ASP A 22 -18.78 -4.74 -14.11
N ARG A 23 -19.63 -4.89 -13.09
CA ARG A 23 -20.98 -4.29 -13.08
C ARG A 23 -20.94 -2.76 -13.14
N GLY A 24 -19.89 -2.13 -12.61
CA GLY A 24 -19.74 -0.69 -12.64
C GLY A 24 -19.49 -0.10 -14.04
N GLY A 25 -19.09 -0.91 -15.01
CA GLY A 25 -18.84 -0.51 -16.40
C GLY A 25 -17.62 0.39 -16.63
N ALA A 26 -17.19 1.13 -15.63
CA ALA A 26 -16.04 2.03 -15.72
C ALA A 26 -14.71 1.24 -15.86
N PRO A 27 -13.72 1.77 -16.59
CA PRO A 27 -12.39 1.18 -16.61
C PRO A 27 -11.76 1.26 -15.21
N TYR A 28 -11.02 0.23 -14.84
CA TYR A 28 -10.28 0.18 -13.59
C TYR A 28 -8.90 -0.44 -13.79
N GLN A 29 -8.00 -0.13 -12.87
CA GLN A 29 -6.71 -0.80 -12.71
C GLN A 29 -6.68 -1.52 -11.38
N ALA A 30 -5.89 -2.57 -11.29
CA ALA A 30 -5.74 -3.37 -10.10
C ALA A 30 -4.28 -3.76 -9.88
N THR A 31 -3.92 -4.03 -8.64
CA THR A 31 -2.68 -4.67 -8.25
C THR A 31 -3.01 -5.92 -7.44
N LEU A 32 -2.17 -6.94 -7.52
CA LEU A 32 -2.27 -8.12 -6.68
C LEU A 32 -1.15 -8.06 -5.65
N ASP A 33 -1.49 -8.07 -4.38
CA ASP A 33 -0.50 -8.09 -3.32
C ASP A 33 -0.47 -9.48 -2.67
N GLY A 34 0.67 -10.13 -2.80
CA GLY A 34 0.92 -11.46 -2.27
C GLY A 34 1.28 -11.47 -0.80
N ASN A 35 1.65 -10.33 -0.20
CA ASN A 35 2.01 -10.20 1.21
C ASN A 35 2.82 -11.39 1.73
N GLU A 36 3.88 -11.78 1.00
CA GLU A 36 4.80 -12.85 1.39
C GLU A 36 4.17 -14.26 1.47
N GLN A 37 3.02 -14.52 0.85
CA GLN A 37 2.29 -15.79 1.02
C GLN A 37 2.96 -16.99 0.36
N TYR A 38 3.84 -16.77 -0.64
CA TYR A 38 4.47 -17.85 -1.38
C TYR A 38 5.90 -18.12 -0.90
N HIS A 39 6.23 -19.39 -0.76
CA HIS A 39 7.60 -19.83 -0.46
C HIS A 39 8.50 -19.87 -1.69
N TYR A 40 7.90 -20.13 -2.87
CA TYR A 40 8.58 -20.34 -4.15
C TYR A 40 7.84 -19.61 -5.27
N VAL A 41 8.58 -19.30 -6.32
CA VAL A 41 8.07 -18.60 -7.51
C VAL A 41 6.94 -19.39 -8.18
N ASP A 42 7.03 -20.71 -8.18
CA ASP A 42 6.06 -21.59 -8.86
C ASP A 42 4.62 -21.36 -8.38
N GLY A 43 4.42 -21.14 -7.08
CA GLY A 43 3.08 -20.86 -6.54
C GLY A 43 2.51 -19.52 -7.02
N ALA A 44 3.32 -18.48 -7.07
CA ALA A 44 2.91 -17.18 -7.59
C ALA A 44 2.68 -17.22 -9.12
N LEU A 45 3.52 -17.97 -9.84
CA LEU A 45 3.37 -18.19 -11.28
C LEU A 45 2.10 -19.00 -11.58
N GLU A 46 1.81 -20.03 -10.79
CA GLU A 46 0.56 -20.79 -10.88
C GLU A 46 -0.66 -19.89 -10.66
N LEU A 47 -0.65 -19.05 -9.61
CA LEU A 47 -1.72 -18.08 -9.38
C LEU A 47 -1.94 -17.23 -10.64
N TRP A 48 -0.89 -16.59 -11.14
CA TRP A 48 -1.01 -15.70 -12.29
C TRP A 48 -1.57 -16.41 -13.52
N ARG A 49 -1.06 -17.58 -13.84
CA ARG A 49 -1.55 -18.38 -14.98
C ARG A 49 -3.01 -18.80 -14.84
N ARG A 50 -3.45 -19.13 -13.61
CA ARG A 50 -4.86 -19.40 -13.34
C ARG A 50 -5.73 -18.16 -13.50
N VAL A 51 -5.25 -16.98 -13.04
CA VAL A 51 -5.95 -15.70 -13.24
C VAL A 51 -6.13 -15.39 -14.72
N VAL A 52 -5.09 -15.59 -15.54
CA VAL A 52 -5.15 -15.36 -16.98
C VAL A 52 -6.04 -16.37 -17.71
N ALA A 53 -6.04 -17.63 -17.25
CA ALA A 53 -6.83 -18.71 -17.87
C ALA A 53 -8.32 -18.70 -17.47
N GLU A 54 -8.70 -17.99 -16.42
CA GLU A 54 -10.07 -17.96 -15.90
C GLU A 54 -10.93 -16.95 -16.68
N PRO A 55 -11.95 -17.37 -17.45
CA PRO A 55 -12.77 -16.46 -18.25
C PRO A 55 -13.46 -15.36 -17.44
N ARG A 56 -13.90 -15.65 -16.20
CA ARG A 56 -14.52 -14.67 -15.28
C ARG A 56 -13.55 -13.55 -14.89
N LEU A 57 -12.24 -13.75 -15.05
CA LEU A 57 -11.19 -12.81 -14.70
C LEU A 57 -10.59 -12.09 -15.92
N ALA A 58 -11.08 -12.33 -17.14
CA ALA A 58 -10.47 -11.82 -18.36
C ALA A 58 -10.29 -10.29 -18.38
N ARG A 59 -11.22 -9.53 -17.81
CA ARG A 59 -11.10 -8.07 -17.69
C ARG A 59 -10.16 -7.69 -16.56
N LEU A 60 -10.28 -8.31 -15.40
CA LEU A 60 -9.39 -8.09 -14.27
C LEU A 60 -7.93 -8.37 -14.66
N ALA A 61 -7.64 -9.50 -15.28
CA ALA A 61 -6.29 -9.87 -15.70
C ALA A 61 -5.63 -8.81 -16.59
N ARG A 62 -6.39 -8.23 -17.53
CA ARG A 62 -5.91 -7.12 -18.37
C ARG A 62 -5.74 -5.80 -17.61
N SER A 63 -6.38 -5.66 -16.46
CA SER A 63 -6.33 -4.46 -15.60
C SER A 63 -5.27 -4.55 -14.52
N VAL A 64 -4.64 -5.70 -14.31
CA VAL A 64 -3.57 -5.87 -13.31
C VAL A 64 -2.30 -5.20 -13.81
N LEU A 65 -1.77 -4.28 -12.99
CA LEU A 65 -0.53 -3.55 -13.27
C LEU A 65 0.71 -4.36 -12.89
N PHE A 66 0.67 -5.01 -11.74
CA PHE A 66 1.79 -5.77 -11.18
C PHE A 66 1.33 -6.69 -10.03
N ILE A 67 2.22 -7.61 -9.66
CA ILE A 67 2.12 -8.39 -8.42
C ILE A 67 3.15 -7.86 -7.43
N GLU A 68 2.70 -7.53 -6.21
CA GLU A 68 3.53 -7.03 -5.12
C GLU A 68 3.91 -8.15 -4.18
N GLN A 69 5.17 -8.19 -3.76
CA GLN A 69 5.80 -9.06 -2.77
C GLN A 69 5.17 -10.48 -2.66
N PRO A 70 5.10 -11.26 -3.75
CA PRO A 70 4.52 -12.59 -3.66
C PRO A 70 5.35 -13.54 -2.82
N ILE A 71 6.69 -13.40 -2.84
CA ILE A 71 7.63 -14.30 -2.18
C ILE A 71 8.03 -13.76 -0.81
N ARG A 72 8.16 -14.63 0.17
CA ARG A 72 8.60 -14.28 1.52
C ARG A 72 9.92 -13.51 1.51
N ARG A 73 10.00 -12.41 2.29
CA ARG A 73 11.18 -11.51 2.33
C ARG A 73 12.49 -12.25 2.58
N ARG A 74 12.50 -13.28 3.41
CA ARG A 74 13.69 -14.08 3.71
C ARG A 74 14.28 -14.82 2.50
N SER A 75 13.50 -15.02 1.45
CA SER A 75 13.91 -15.77 0.26
C SER A 75 13.70 -14.99 -1.05
N ALA A 76 12.97 -13.89 -1.04
CA ALA A 76 12.64 -13.11 -2.22
C ALA A 76 13.90 -12.65 -2.97
N LEU A 77 14.88 -12.12 -2.23
CA LEU A 77 16.14 -11.63 -2.81
C LEU A 77 17.21 -12.72 -3.00
N ALA A 78 16.87 -14.00 -2.80
CA ALA A 78 17.76 -15.14 -3.04
C ALA A 78 17.26 -16.02 -4.21
N ARG A 79 16.19 -15.63 -4.90
CA ARG A 79 15.54 -16.46 -5.93
C ARG A 79 15.25 -15.66 -7.19
N ASP A 80 15.61 -16.24 -8.32
CA ASP A 80 15.25 -15.71 -9.63
C ASP A 80 13.73 -15.86 -9.85
N ILE A 81 13.08 -14.74 -10.16
CA ILE A 81 11.64 -14.67 -10.47
C ILE A 81 11.38 -14.35 -11.94
N SER A 82 12.41 -14.39 -12.80
CA SER A 82 12.33 -13.97 -14.19
C SER A 82 11.24 -14.69 -14.99
N LEU A 83 10.88 -15.92 -14.62
CA LEU A 83 9.76 -16.64 -15.25
C LEU A 83 8.44 -15.91 -15.03
N LEU A 84 8.15 -15.49 -13.80
CA LEU A 84 6.96 -14.71 -13.48
C LEU A 84 7.08 -13.28 -14.03
N GLY A 85 8.25 -12.65 -13.86
CA GLY A 85 8.52 -11.27 -14.28
C GLY A 85 8.42 -11.04 -15.81
N ARG A 86 8.47 -12.10 -16.62
CA ARG A 86 8.19 -12.04 -18.06
C ARG A 86 6.70 -12.05 -18.39
N GLU A 87 5.87 -12.60 -17.53
CA GLU A 87 4.42 -12.69 -17.73
C GLU A 87 3.68 -11.46 -17.17
N ILE A 88 4.18 -10.92 -16.04
CA ILE A 88 3.61 -9.77 -15.34
C ILE A 88 4.71 -9.04 -14.55
N PRO A 89 4.73 -7.71 -14.48
CA PRO A 89 5.65 -7.00 -13.59
C PRO A 89 5.49 -7.45 -12.14
N VAL A 90 6.61 -7.65 -11.43
CA VAL A 90 6.63 -7.99 -10.00
C VAL A 90 7.45 -6.96 -9.26
N ILE A 91 6.98 -6.51 -8.12
CA ILE A 91 7.68 -5.54 -7.27
C ILE A 91 7.96 -6.11 -5.88
N ILE A 92 9.00 -5.58 -5.24
CA ILE A 92 9.27 -5.85 -3.83
C ILE A 92 8.60 -4.81 -2.94
N ASP A 93 8.20 -5.21 -1.74
CA ASP A 93 7.72 -4.35 -0.67
C ASP A 93 8.46 -4.65 0.64
N GLU A 94 8.08 -5.70 1.36
CA GLU A 94 8.69 -6.07 2.63
C GLU A 94 10.17 -6.45 2.52
N SER A 95 10.62 -6.83 1.32
CA SER A 95 12.03 -7.12 1.04
C SER A 95 12.89 -5.87 0.83
N ASP A 96 12.29 -4.67 0.74
CA ASP A 96 13.02 -3.41 0.56
C ASP A 96 13.50 -2.85 1.91
N ASP A 97 14.38 -3.57 2.59
CA ASP A 97 14.91 -3.25 3.92
C ASP A 97 16.23 -2.47 3.91
N SER A 98 16.90 -2.38 2.76
CA SER A 98 18.20 -1.75 2.61
C SER A 98 18.33 -0.96 1.29
N LEU A 99 19.42 -0.18 1.13
CA LEU A 99 19.71 0.50 -0.13
C LEU A 99 20.04 -0.47 -1.27
N GLU A 100 20.53 -1.65 -0.96
CA GLU A 100 20.94 -2.65 -1.94
C GLU A 100 19.79 -3.60 -2.35
N ALA A 101 18.68 -3.58 -1.62
CA ALA A 101 17.56 -4.50 -1.86
C ALA A 101 16.99 -4.37 -3.28
N PHE A 102 16.70 -3.15 -3.75
CA PHE A 102 16.15 -2.96 -5.09
C PHE A 102 17.15 -3.24 -6.23
N PRO A 103 18.42 -2.83 -6.18
CA PRO A 103 19.44 -3.30 -7.13
C PRO A 103 19.52 -4.83 -7.22
N GLN A 104 19.54 -5.52 -6.08
CA GLN A 104 19.55 -6.99 -6.06
C GLN A 104 18.26 -7.58 -6.66
N ALA A 105 17.10 -7.04 -6.30
CA ALA A 105 15.82 -7.46 -6.86
C ALA A 105 15.79 -7.34 -8.40
N ARG A 106 16.32 -6.24 -8.95
CA ARG A 106 16.47 -6.06 -10.41
C ARG A 106 17.18 -7.24 -11.06
N THR A 107 18.31 -7.71 -10.50
CA THR A 107 19.06 -8.83 -11.06
C THR A 107 18.31 -10.16 -11.04
N LEU A 108 17.30 -10.26 -10.20
CA LEU A 108 16.45 -11.44 -10.01
C LEU A 108 15.13 -11.38 -10.82
N GLY A 109 14.93 -10.32 -11.60
CA GLY A 109 13.77 -10.19 -12.48
C GLY A 109 12.62 -9.33 -11.95
N TYR A 110 12.77 -8.69 -10.78
CA TYR A 110 11.79 -7.71 -10.30
C TYR A 110 11.85 -6.41 -11.11
N ALA A 111 10.69 -5.79 -11.29
CA ALA A 111 10.52 -4.57 -12.08
C ALA A 111 10.32 -3.31 -11.24
N GLY A 112 10.11 -3.44 -9.94
CA GLY A 112 9.82 -2.26 -9.13
C GLY A 112 9.89 -2.48 -7.64
N VAL A 113 9.54 -1.42 -6.92
CA VAL A 113 9.56 -1.37 -5.46
C VAL A 113 8.40 -0.52 -4.92
N SER A 114 7.81 -0.94 -3.82
CA SER A 114 6.80 -0.18 -3.09
C SER A 114 7.47 0.87 -2.19
N SER A 115 7.04 2.13 -2.32
CA SER A 115 7.50 3.25 -1.50
C SER A 115 6.54 3.52 -0.37
N LYS A 116 7.08 3.73 0.83
CA LYS A 116 6.35 4.08 2.06
C LYS A 116 7.20 5.07 2.84
N THR A 117 6.58 6.06 3.48
CA THR A 117 7.34 7.05 4.28
C THR A 117 8.19 6.39 5.36
N CYS A 118 7.69 5.30 5.96
CA CYS A 118 8.44 4.55 6.99
C CYS A 118 9.72 3.88 6.49
N LYS A 119 9.88 3.68 5.17
CA LYS A 119 11.12 3.16 4.56
C LYS A 119 12.19 4.22 4.36
N GLY A 120 11.84 5.49 4.53
CA GLY A 120 12.74 6.63 4.48
C GLY A 120 12.73 7.39 3.15
N LEU A 121 12.69 8.72 3.26
CA LEU A 121 12.64 9.66 2.15
C LEU A 121 13.82 9.48 1.18
N TYR A 122 15.05 9.44 1.71
CA TYR A 122 16.25 9.35 0.87
C TYR A 122 16.31 8.04 0.07
N LYS A 123 15.92 6.92 0.67
CA LYS A 123 15.86 5.65 -0.04
C LYS A 123 14.83 5.69 -1.18
N SER A 124 13.67 6.28 -0.95
CA SER A 124 12.66 6.47 -1.98
C SER A 124 13.15 7.33 -3.14
N LEU A 125 13.84 8.44 -2.87
CA LEU A 125 14.44 9.29 -3.90
C LEU A 125 15.53 8.56 -4.70
N ILE A 126 16.39 7.79 -4.03
CA ILE A 126 17.43 6.98 -4.69
C ILE A 126 16.78 5.91 -5.58
N ASN A 127 15.74 5.24 -5.12
CA ASN A 127 15.05 4.23 -5.92
C ASN A 127 14.32 4.85 -7.12
N ALA A 128 13.73 6.04 -6.99
CA ALA A 128 13.17 6.77 -8.13
C ALA A 128 14.25 7.13 -9.17
N ALA A 129 15.41 7.62 -8.72
CA ALA A 129 16.54 7.91 -9.60
C ALA A 129 17.05 6.64 -10.31
N ARG A 130 17.12 5.51 -9.60
CA ARG A 130 17.47 4.20 -10.18
C ARG A 130 16.48 3.77 -11.27
N CYS A 131 15.18 3.86 -11.02
CA CYS A 131 14.17 3.58 -12.05
C CYS A 131 14.39 4.42 -13.31
N ALA A 132 14.56 5.74 -13.14
CA ALA A 132 14.78 6.65 -14.26
C ALA A 132 16.08 6.34 -15.02
N GLN A 133 17.17 6.02 -14.31
CA GLN A 133 18.45 5.63 -14.92
C GLN A 133 18.31 4.32 -15.69
N TRP A 134 17.79 3.27 -15.09
CA TRP A 134 17.68 1.95 -15.70
C TRP A 134 16.75 1.93 -16.92
N ASN A 135 15.63 2.66 -16.85
CA ASN A 135 14.72 2.83 -17.97
C ASN A 135 15.40 3.54 -19.15
N ARG A 136 16.25 4.52 -18.86
CA ARG A 136 17.05 5.20 -19.90
C ARG A 136 18.11 4.26 -20.52
N GLU A 137 18.79 3.48 -19.69
CA GLU A 137 19.79 2.50 -20.15
C GLU A 137 19.16 1.42 -21.03
N GLU A 138 18.01 0.88 -20.63
CA GLU A 138 17.29 -0.17 -21.37
C GLU A 138 16.40 0.39 -22.51
N ARG A 139 16.22 1.72 -22.58
CA ARG A 139 15.32 2.40 -23.52
C ARG A 139 13.89 1.87 -23.43
N ALA A 140 13.42 1.54 -22.23
CA ALA A 140 12.13 0.95 -21.95
C ALA A 140 11.60 1.43 -20.60
N GLU A 141 10.29 1.65 -20.49
CA GLU A 141 9.60 2.01 -19.24
C GLU A 141 9.28 0.72 -18.45
N ARG A 142 10.33 0.08 -17.95
CA ARG A 142 10.23 -1.21 -17.26
C ARG A 142 10.24 -1.08 -15.75
N TYR A 143 11.09 -0.19 -15.22
CA TYR A 143 11.28 -0.05 -13.78
C TYR A 143 10.45 1.10 -13.24
N PHE A 144 9.75 0.86 -12.13
CA PHE A 144 8.83 1.83 -11.55
C PHE A 144 8.72 1.68 -10.03
N MET A 145 8.06 2.67 -9.42
CA MET A 145 7.69 2.63 -8.02
C MET A 145 6.17 2.64 -7.87
N SER A 146 5.68 1.94 -6.87
CA SER A 146 4.32 2.06 -6.34
C SER A 146 4.35 2.71 -4.96
N GLY A 147 3.22 3.10 -4.43
CA GLY A 147 3.09 3.67 -3.09
C GLY A 147 2.03 2.96 -2.26
N GLU A 148 2.25 2.94 -0.94
CA GLU A 148 1.30 2.40 0.02
C GLU A 148 1.34 3.20 1.32
N ASP A 149 0.23 3.28 2.04
CA ASP A 149 0.07 4.09 3.24
C ASP A 149 0.19 3.33 4.58
N LEU A 150 0.47 2.04 4.57
CA LEU A 150 0.57 1.21 5.79
C LEU A 150 -0.57 1.40 6.79
N THR A 151 -1.80 1.63 6.33
CA THR A 151 -2.94 1.81 7.24
C THR A 151 -2.79 3.03 8.17
N VAL A 152 -2.09 4.07 7.70
CA VAL A 152 -1.84 5.27 8.52
C VAL A 152 -3.11 6.04 8.81
N GLN A 153 -3.16 6.61 10.02
CA GLN A 153 -4.23 7.49 10.45
C GLN A 153 -4.16 8.82 9.70
N SER A 154 -5.32 9.46 9.46
CA SER A 154 -5.40 10.83 8.96
C SER A 154 -4.61 11.80 9.87
N GLY A 155 -4.17 12.89 9.31
CA GLY A 155 -3.31 13.87 9.98
C GLY A 155 -1.87 13.78 9.45
N LEU A 156 -0.88 14.02 10.29
CA LEU A 156 0.51 14.22 9.90
C LEU A 156 1.10 13.07 9.06
N ALA A 157 0.88 11.83 9.49
CA ALA A 157 1.43 10.66 8.77
C ALA A 157 0.87 10.55 7.34
N LEU A 158 -0.43 10.75 7.18
CA LEU A 158 -1.08 10.76 5.87
C LEU A 158 -0.54 11.89 4.98
N GLN A 159 -0.37 13.09 5.54
CA GLN A 159 0.12 14.24 4.77
C GLN A 159 1.53 13.99 4.26
N GLN A 160 2.40 13.44 5.09
CA GLN A 160 3.77 13.12 4.72
C GLN A 160 3.85 12.00 3.66
N ASP A 161 3.00 10.98 3.76
CA ASP A 161 2.89 9.95 2.71
C ASP A 161 2.44 10.56 1.38
N LEU A 162 1.41 11.40 1.38
CA LEU A 162 0.92 12.06 0.17
C LEU A 162 1.96 13.03 -0.42
N ALA A 163 2.69 13.76 0.42
CA ALA A 163 3.78 14.61 -0.03
C ALA A 163 4.91 13.79 -0.70
N LEU A 164 5.27 12.64 -0.12
CA LEU A 164 6.28 11.75 -0.70
C LEU A 164 5.82 11.21 -2.06
N VAL A 165 4.61 10.68 -2.17
CA VAL A 165 4.08 10.17 -3.44
C VAL A 165 4.02 11.24 -4.51
N SER A 166 3.61 12.47 -4.13
CA SER A 166 3.59 13.62 -5.02
C SER A 166 4.99 13.98 -5.52
N LEU A 167 5.96 14.08 -4.60
CA LEU A 167 7.36 14.36 -4.92
C LEU A 167 7.97 13.34 -5.89
N LEU A 168 7.64 12.06 -5.71
CA LEU A 168 8.13 10.96 -6.53
C LEU A 168 7.36 10.79 -7.85
N GLY A 169 6.25 11.51 -8.05
CA GLY A 169 5.38 11.36 -9.22
C GLY A 169 4.68 10.02 -9.31
N ILE A 170 4.48 9.33 -8.18
CA ILE A 170 3.81 8.03 -8.13
C ILE A 170 2.31 8.25 -8.38
N ARG A 171 1.73 7.47 -9.30
CA ARG A 171 0.31 7.62 -9.69
C ARG A 171 -0.60 6.52 -9.15
N HIS A 172 -0.05 5.40 -8.73
CA HIS A 172 -0.79 4.30 -8.11
C HIS A 172 -0.34 4.11 -6.68
N VAL A 173 -1.28 4.36 -5.78
CA VAL A 173 -1.04 4.31 -4.33
C VAL A 173 -2.13 3.45 -3.71
N GLU A 174 -1.75 2.40 -2.98
CA GLU A 174 -2.68 1.66 -2.16
C GLU A 174 -3.00 2.48 -0.91
N ARG A 175 -4.29 2.78 -0.73
CA ARG A 175 -4.78 3.52 0.43
C ARG A 175 -5.89 2.73 1.11
N ASN A 176 -5.61 2.22 2.29
CA ASN A 176 -6.53 1.37 3.04
C ASN A 176 -6.80 1.82 4.49
N GLY A 177 -6.10 2.86 4.99
CA GLY A 177 -6.23 3.36 6.36
C GLY A 177 -7.69 3.70 6.74
N HIS A 178 -8.47 4.26 5.82
CA HIS A 178 -9.86 4.61 6.03
C HIS A 178 -10.79 3.41 6.27
N HIS A 179 -10.37 2.19 6.01
CA HIS A 179 -11.11 0.97 6.34
C HIS A 179 -10.94 0.55 7.79
N TYR A 180 -9.88 1.00 8.46
CA TYR A 180 -9.50 0.54 9.79
C TYR A 180 -9.68 1.60 10.88
N VAL A 181 -9.58 2.88 10.51
CA VAL A 181 -9.66 3.99 11.47
C VAL A 181 -10.70 5.03 11.03
N ASN A 182 -11.40 5.61 12.00
CA ASN A 182 -12.37 6.68 11.74
C ASN A 182 -11.66 8.06 11.70
N GLY A 183 -10.81 8.27 10.70
CA GLY A 183 -10.06 9.51 10.55
C GLY A 183 -9.27 9.85 11.82
N MET A 184 -9.40 11.08 12.29
CA MET A 184 -8.75 11.59 13.49
C MET A 184 -9.62 11.45 14.78
N ALA A 185 -10.56 10.49 14.82
CA ALA A 185 -11.51 10.38 15.94
C ALA A 185 -10.83 10.20 17.32
N ALA A 186 -9.62 9.66 17.37
CA ALA A 186 -8.84 9.52 18.60
C ALA A 186 -8.09 10.80 19.02
N ALA A 187 -7.97 11.79 18.13
CA ALA A 187 -7.28 13.04 18.40
C ALA A 187 -8.20 14.06 19.09
N PRO A 188 -7.65 14.99 19.88
CA PRO A 188 -8.41 16.11 20.47
C PRO A 188 -9.18 16.91 19.40
N GLY A 189 -10.32 17.47 19.79
CA GLY A 189 -11.14 18.27 18.85
C GLY A 189 -10.43 19.54 18.34
N THR A 190 -9.54 20.10 19.13
CA THR A 190 -8.66 21.23 18.79
C THR A 190 -7.66 20.82 17.71
N GLU A 191 -6.98 19.69 17.88
CA GLU A 191 -6.09 19.13 16.88
C GLU A 191 -6.83 18.87 15.57
N GLN A 192 -7.97 18.18 15.60
CA GLN A 192 -8.78 17.92 14.41
C GLN A 192 -9.15 19.22 13.68
N SER A 193 -9.49 20.28 14.44
CA SER A 193 -9.85 21.57 13.84
C SER A 193 -8.65 22.28 13.23
N ALA A 194 -7.46 22.15 13.81
CA ALA A 194 -6.22 22.70 13.27
C ALA A 194 -5.86 22.04 11.92
N PHE A 195 -5.95 20.72 11.85
CA PHE A 195 -5.69 19.98 10.59
C PHE A 195 -6.70 20.34 9.49
N LEU A 196 -8.00 20.40 9.83
CA LEU A 196 -9.03 20.82 8.88
C LEU A 196 -8.82 22.25 8.37
N ALA A 197 -8.38 23.16 9.23
CA ALA A 197 -8.11 24.55 8.85
C ALA A 197 -6.87 24.69 7.95
N ALA A 198 -5.83 23.90 8.24
CA ALA A 198 -4.59 23.90 7.46
C ALA A 198 -4.75 23.23 6.08
N HIS A 199 -5.59 22.18 5.98
CA HIS A 199 -5.73 21.36 4.78
C HIS A 199 -7.20 21.16 4.38
N PRO A 200 -7.93 22.26 4.07
CA PRO A 200 -9.38 22.22 3.82
C PRO A 200 -9.78 21.54 2.50
N ASP A 201 -8.84 21.35 1.59
CA ASP A 201 -9.04 20.62 0.34
C ASP A 201 -8.83 19.11 0.53
N LEU A 202 -7.94 18.72 1.45
CA LEU A 202 -7.64 17.33 1.77
C LEU A 202 -8.62 16.74 2.78
N ASP A 203 -9.03 17.51 3.78
CA ASP A 203 -9.78 17.02 4.93
C ASP A 203 -11.24 17.54 4.96
N GLN A 204 -12.09 16.78 5.61
CA GLN A 204 -13.48 17.13 5.90
C GLN A 204 -13.89 16.66 7.28
N ARG A 205 -14.89 17.30 7.87
CA ARG A 205 -15.56 16.79 9.07
C ARG A 205 -16.76 15.93 8.67
N SER A 206 -16.71 14.64 8.96
CA SER A 206 -17.81 13.71 8.73
C SER A 206 -17.76 12.53 9.70
N ASN A 207 -18.91 11.94 10.01
CA ASN A 207 -19.03 10.84 10.99
C ASN A 207 -18.34 11.13 12.33
N GLY A 208 -18.47 12.34 12.84
CA GLY A 208 -17.93 12.74 14.12
C GLY A 208 -16.41 12.99 14.18
N ALA A 209 -15.70 12.94 13.05
CA ALA A 209 -14.24 13.13 13.01
C ALA A 209 -13.79 13.90 11.76
N VAL A 210 -12.59 14.46 11.81
CA VAL A 210 -11.87 14.94 10.62
C VAL A 210 -11.23 13.74 9.92
N ARG A 211 -11.39 13.68 8.60
CA ARG A 211 -10.93 12.57 7.77
C ARG A 211 -10.67 13.04 6.34
N PRO A 212 -9.93 12.25 5.53
CA PRO A 212 -9.70 12.60 4.13
C PRO A 212 -11.00 12.77 3.35
N LEU A 213 -11.04 13.80 2.52
CA LEU A 213 -12.13 14.06 1.60
C LEU A 213 -11.86 13.35 0.27
N ILE A 214 -12.38 12.14 0.13
CA ILE A 214 -12.26 11.38 -1.11
C ILE A 214 -13.44 11.72 -2.02
N ARG A 215 -13.18 12.31 -3.18
CA ARG A 215 -14.18 12.62 -4.20
C ARG A 215 -13.87 11.89 -5.50
N HIS A 216 -14.79 11.06 -5.97
CA HIS A 216 -14.61 10.27 -7.19
C HIS A 216 -13.30 9.47 -7.21
N GLY A 217 -12.90 8.91 -6.04
CA GLY A 217 -11.65 8.16 -5.89
C GLY A 217 -10.38 9.02 -5.84
N MET A 218 -10.49 10.34 -5.73
CA MET A 218 -9.36 11.28 -5.72
C MET A 218 -9.26 12.03 -4.39
N LEU A 219 -8.03 12.38 -4.02
CA LEU A 219 -7.69 13.32 -2.95
C LEU A 219 -7.16 14.62 -3.56
N ALA A 220 -7.64 15.77 -3.06
CA ALA A 220 -7.01 17.05 -3.36
C ALA A 220 -5.85 17.26 -2.37
N ILE A 221 -4.68 17.62 -2.87
CA ILE A 221 -3.44 17.75 -2.09
C ILE A 221 -2.76 19.10 -2.25
N GLY A 222 -3.47 20.12 -2.77
CA GLY A 222 -2.89 21.44 -3.03
C GLY A 222 -2.38 22.13 -1.77
N SER A 223 -3.10 21.99 -0.66
CA SER A 223 -2.69 22.55 0.64
C SER A 223 -1.44 21.89 1.25
N LEU A 224 -1.01 20.75 0.74
CA LEU A 224 0.24 20.11 1.18
C LEU A 224 1.48 20.81 0.62
N ASP A 225 1.35 21.72 -0.34
CA ASP A 225 2.42 22.62 -0.77
C ASP A 225 2.64 23.72 0.28
N CYS A 226 3.15 23.32 1.43
CA CYS A 226 3.42 24.18 2.56
C CYS A 226 4.77 23.82 3.22
N PRO A 227 5.39 24.74 4.00
CA PRO A 227 6.62 24.46 4.74
C PRO A 227 6.49 23.24 5.67
N GLY A 228 7.63 22.68 6.09
CA GLY A 228 7.67 21.60 7.09
C GLY A 228 7.29 20.22 6.55
N TYR A 229 7.54 19.95 5.28
CA TYR A 229 7.23 18.67 4.64
C TYR A 229 5.74 18.32 4.75
N ALA A 230 4.91 19.21 4.19
CA ALA A 230 3.45 19.11 4.19
C ALA A 230 2.81 19.14 5.58
N SER A 231 3.45 19.77 6.57
CA SER A 231 2.98 19.82 7.95
C SER A 231 2.41 21.20 8.28
N GLY A 232 1.26 21.55 7.68
CA GLY A 232 0.54 22.80 7.96
C GLY A 232 -0.07 22.84 9.36
N ALA A 233 -0.26 21.68 10.01
CA ALA A 233 -0.66 21.52 11.40
C ALA A 233 0.16 20.39 12.05
N LEU A 234 0.30 20.43 13.36
CA LEU A 234 1.04 19.43 14.13
C LEU A 234 0.12 18.76 15.16
N PRO A 235 0.37 17.50 15.53
CA PRO A 235 -0.32 16.84 16.61
C PRO A 235 -0.12 17.54 17.95
N GLU A 236 -1.13 17.46 18.82
CA GLU A 236 -1.04 17.90 20.22
C GLU A 236 -0.28 16.84 21.03
N TRP A 237 1.05 16.87 20.98
CA TRP A 237 1.91 15.85 21.58
C TRP A 237 1.64 15.62 23.07
N ASP A 238 1.31 16.69 23.83
CA ASP A 238 1.02 16.63 25.26
C ASP A 238 -0.32 15.92 25.57
N ALA A 239 -1.20 15.81 24.58
CA ALA A 239 -2.48 15.13 24.71
C ALA A 239 -2.39 13.62 24.43
N LEU A 240 -1.24 13.13 23.98
CA LEU A 240 -1.07 11.71 23.71
C LEU A 240 -1.06 10.90 25.01
N PRO A 241 -1.81 9.77 25.09
CA PRO A 241 -1.75 8.91 26.27
C PRO A 241 -0.34 8.30 26.40
N SER A 242 0.13 8.16 27.65
CA SER A 242 1.38 7.44 27.89
C SER A 242 1.29 6.00 27.38
N MET A 243 2.39 5.40 26.95
CA MET A 243 2.43 4.01 26.44
C MET A 243 1.82 3.03 27.46
N ASN A 244 2.04 3.20 28.77
CA ASN A 244 1.49 2.33 29.81
C ASN A 244 -0.05 2.35 29.86
N VAL A 245 -0.68 3.49 29.58
CA VAL A 245 -2.14 3.62 29.49
C VAL A 245 -2.65 3.00 28.20
N ALA A 246 -1.94 3.14 27.08
CA ALA A 246 -2.29 2.54 25.81
C ALA A 246 -2.29 1.00 25.88
N GLU A 247 -1.30 0.38 26.52
CA GLU A 247 -1.25 -1.07 26.75
C GLU A 247 -2.44 -1.58 27.56
N GLN A 248 -2.81 -0.87 28.64
CA GLN A 248 -3.97 -1.23 29.46
C GLN A 248 -5.30 -1.09 28.70
N THR A 249 -5.41 -0.14 27.80
CA THR A 249 -6.62 0.08 27.01
C THR A 249 -6.73 -0.95 25.87
N ALA A 250 -5.62 -1.29 25.23
CA ALA A 250 -5.57 -2.36 24.22
C ALA A 250 -5.92 -3.73 24.81
N ALA A 251 -5.46 -4.03 26.02
CA ALA A 251 -5.79 -5.28 26.72
C ALA A 251 -7.28 -5.39 27.12
N LYS A 252 -8.01 -4.27 27.17
CA LYS A 252 -9.45 -4.22 27.45
C LYS A 252 -10.33 -4.19 26.20
N SER A 253 -9.74 -4.15 25.01
CA SER A 253 -10.50 -4.14 23.74
C SER A 253 -11.19 -5.50 23.51
N PRO A 254 -12.46 -5.53 23.03
CA PRO A 254 -13.19 -6.78 22.75
C PRO A 254 -12.48 -7.70 21.75
N ILE A 255 -11.61 -7.16 20.90
CA ILE A 255 -10.85 -7.93 19.90
C ILE A 255 -9.86 -8.89 20.57
N SER A 256 -9.31 -8.54 21.75
CA SER A 256 -8.38 -9.42 22.48
C SER A 256 -9.04 -10.67 23.08
N ARG A 257 -10.37 -10.70 23.17
CA ARG A 257 -11.12 -11.86 23.72
C ARG A 257 -11.42 -12.97 22.71
N LEU A 258 -11.27 -12.68 21.41
CA LEU A 258 -11.54 -13.68 20.35
C LEU A 258 -10.35 -14.59 20.06
N THR A 259 -9.14 -14.26 20.54
CA THR A 259 -7.94 -15.04 20.31
C THR A 259 -7.57 -15.99 21.46
N SER A 260 -8.23 -15.89 22.63
CA SER A 260 -7.89 -16.71 23.82
C SER A 260 -8.81 -17.90 24.06
N SER A 261 -9.84 -18.15 23.23
CA SER A 261 -10.81 -19.25 23.41
C SER A 261 -10.57 -20.48 22.50
N GLY A 262 -9.40 -20.57 21.85
CA GLY A 262 -9.08 -21.63 20.87
C GLY A 262 -8.00 -22.63 21.28
N ALA A 263 -7.60 -22.71 22.56
CA ALA A 263 -6.58 -23.65 23.01
C ALA A 263 -7.04 -24.39 24.27
N SER A 264 -8.01 -25.30 24.15
CA SER A 264 -8.30 -26.36 25.12
C SER A 264 -9.28 -27.35 24.48
N SER A 265 -8.77 -28.37 23.86
CA SER A 265 -9.20 -29.79 23.81
C SER A 265 -8.53 -30.52 22.67
#